data_8da0513e45d85ead37cb831d9f647d0d
#
_entry.id   8da0513e45d85ead37cb831d9f647d0d
#
_cell.length_a   1.000
_cell.length_b   1.000
_cell.length_c   1.000
_cell.angle_alpha   90.00
_cell.angle_beta   90.00
_cell.angle_gamma   90.00
#
_symmetry.space_group_name_H-M   'P 1'
#
loop_
_entity.id
_entity.type
_entity.pdbx_description
1 polymer ?
#
loop_
_entity_poly.entity_id
_entity_poly.type
_entity_poly.pdbx_seq_one_letter_code
_entity_poly.pdbx_strand_id
1 'polypeptide(L)'
;NGYEASFAYSLKNDEQITAAQKFIQDGVDYLLLSAADTAGWDSVLKDAQDAGIRVILFDRTIDADESLYEASIVSDMAKEGQTAVDWLKSQNLSEYNIIHLQGVMGSAAQQGRTGALDDAAANDGFNLVTQQTAEWNAEKAQQIVQSVIDSGEKFNVIYAENDDMAKGAVAALDKANISHGVGKDVVV
;
A
#
# COMPACT_ATOMS: atom_id res chain seq x y z
N ASN A 1 -14.48 11.01 -26.50
CA ASN A 1 -13.70 9.95 -27.13
C ASN A 1 -14.54 8.73 -27.56
N GLY A 2 -15.87 8.70 -27.28
CA GLY A 2 -16.77 7.63 -27.73
C GLY A 2 -16.75 6.37 -26.87
N TYR A 3 -16.09 6.38 -25.72
CA TYR A 3 -16.15 5.28 -24.72
C TYR A 3 -17.18 5.61 -23.66
N GLU A 4 -17.93 4.58 -23.22
CA GLU A 4 -18.77 4.60 -22.03
C GLU A 4 -18.01 3.90 -20.90
N ALA A 5 -18.05 4.45 -19.68
CA ALA A 5 -17.33 3.91 -18.56
C ALA A 5 -18.25 3.73 -17.34
N SER A 6 -18.19 2.56 -16.72
CA SER A 6 -18.82 2.25 -15.46
C SER A 6 -17.74 2.02 -14.38
N PHE A 7 -18.00 2.42 -13.14
CA PHE A 7 -17.03 2.38 -12.05
C PHE A 7 -17.58 1.61 -10.86
N ALA A 8 -16.68 0.85 -10.22
CA ALA A 8 -16.88 0.29 -8.89
C ALA A 8 -15.62 0.56 -8.07
N TYR A 9 -15.78 0.84 -6.79
CA TYR A 9 -14.69 1.07 -5.86
C TYR A 9 -14.91 0.29 -4.56
N SER A 10 -13.90 -0.44 -4.14
CA SER A 10 -13.81 -1.04 -2.82
C SER A 10 -12.36 -1.30 -2.46
N LEU A 11 -12.04 -1.28 -1.16
CA LEU A 11 -10.77 -1.75 -0.60
C LEU A 11 -10.84 -3.22 -0.15
N LYS A 12 -11.97 -3.90 -0.41
CA LYS A 12 -12.16 -5.31 -0.09
C LYS A 12 -12.13 -6.16 -1.35
N ASN A 13 -11.31 -7.18 -1.33
CA ASN A 13 -11.08 -8.03 -2.50
C ASN A 13 -12.34 -8.76 -2.98
N ASP A 14 -13.14 -9.30 -2.06
CA ASP A 14 -14.39 -10.00 -2.35
C ASP A 14 -15.44 -9.09 -3.01
N GLU A 15 -15.52 -7.83 -2.57
CA GLU A 15 -16.38 -6.84 -3.19
C GLU A 15 -15.90 -6.45 -4.60
N GLN A 16 -14.58 -6.35 -4.82
CA GLN A 16 -14.02 -6.09 -6.15
C GLN A 16 -14.25 -7.26 -7.11
N ILE A 17 -14.06 -8.51 -6.65
CA ILE A 17 -14.35 -9.72 -7.44
C ILE A 17 -15.84 -9.75 -7.85
N THR A 18 -16.73 -9.44 -6.91
CA THR A 18 -18.18 -9.37 -7.18
C THR A 18 -18.50 -8.28 -8.22
N ALA A 19 -17.87 -7.12 -8.13
CA ALA A 19 -18.03 -6.04 -9.10
C ALA A 19 -17.50 -6.43 -10.48
N ALA A 20 -16.35 -7.10 -10.56
CA ALA A 20 -15.80 -7.62 -11.81
C ALA A 20 -16.74 -8.63 -12.47
N GLN A 21 -17.29 -9.58 -11.69
CA GLN A 21 -18.29 -10.54 -12.18
C GLN A 21 -19.53 -9.83 -12.76
N LYS A 22 -19.98 -8.75 -12.10
CA LYS A 22 -21.09 -7.96 -12.61
C LYS A 22 -20.75 -7.30 -13.96
N PHE A 23 -19.58 -6.69 -14.09
CA PHE A 23 -19.15 -6.09 -15.38
C PHE A 23 -19.03 -7.14 -16.47
N ILE A 24 -18.60 -8.37 -16.17
CA ILE A 24 -18.56 -9.48 -17.11
C ILE A 24 -19.99 -9.84 -17.57
N GLN A 25 -20.95 -9.90 -16.64
CA GLN A 25 -22.37 -10.17 -16.96
C GLN A 25 -23.00 -9.04 -17.78
N ASP A 26 -22.61 -7.80 -17.51
CA ASP A 26 -23.08 -6.61 -18.25
C ASP A 26 -22.45 -6.52 -19.67
N GLY A 27 -21.46 -7.37 -19.99
CA GLY A 27 -20.87 -7.50 -21.33
C GLY A 27 -19.98 -6.33 -21.73
N VAL A 28 -19.15 -5.84 -20.81
CA VAL A 28 -18.17 -4.78 -21.13
C VAL A 28 -17.12 -5.28 -22.14
N ASP A 29 -16.54 -4.40 -22.94
CA ASP A 29 -15.46 -4.76 -23.86
C ASP A 29 -14.10 -4.87 -23.15
N TYR A 30 -13.89 -4.03 -22.13
CA TYR A 30 -12.65 -3.94 -21.35
C TYR A 30 -12.96 -3.88 -19.86
N LEU A 31 -12.15 -4.58 -19.06
CA LEU A 31 -12.12 -4.48 -17.61
C LEU A 31 -10.77 -3.91 -17.18
N LEU A 32 -10.78 -2.73 -16.57
CA LEU A 32 -9.60 -2.12 -15.97
C LEU A 32 -9.61 -2.46 -14.47
N LEU A 33 -8.53 -3.06 -13.98
CA LEU A 33 -8.46 -3.59 -12.62
C LEU A 33 -7.24 -3.03 -11.87
N SER A 34 -7.49 -2.38 -10.71
CA SER A 34 -6.51 -2.13 -9.66
C SER A 34 -6.93 -2.92 -8.42
N ALA A 35 -6.27 -4.04 -8.18
CA ALA A 35 -6.70 -5.04 -7.20
C ALA A 35 -6.41 -4.62 -5.75
N ALA A 36 -7.32 -4.87 -4.83
CA ALA A 36 -7.13 -4.64 -3.39
C ALA A 36 -6.17 -5.68 -2.78
N ASP A 37 -6.20 -6.92 -3.28
CA ASP A 37 -5.35 -8.04 -2.89
C ASP A 37 -4.78 -8.70 -4.14
N THR A 38 -3.60 -9.33 -4.04
CA THR A 38 -2.99 -10.03 -5.18
C THR A 38 -3.68 -11.35 -5.50
N ALA A 39 -4.34 -11.98 -4.54
CA ALA A 39 -4.87 -13.33 -4.65
C ALA A 39 -6.35 -13.41 -5.07
N GLY A 40 -6.75 -14.56 -5.59
CA GLY A 40 -8.15 -14.92 -5.82
C GLY A 40 -8.74 -14.47 -7.15
N TRP A 41 -7.94 -13.99 -8.09
CA TRP A 41 -8.41 -13.43 -9.36
C TRP A 41 -8.54 -14.42 -10.51
N ASP A 42 -7.88 -15.59 -10.45
CA ASP A 42 -7.82 -16.55 -11.56
C ASP A 42 -9.20 -16.90 -12.15
N SER A 43 -10.17 -17.20 -11.29
CA SER A 43 -11.51 -17.64 -11.75
C SER A 43 -12.24 -16.53 -12.50
N VAL A 44 -12.29 -15.31 -11.92
CA VAL A 44 -13.01 -14.19 -12.53
C VAL A 44 -12.33 -13.69 -13.79
N LEU A 45 -10.98 -13.73 -13.85
CA LEU A 45 -10.25 -13.38 -15.05
C LEU A 45 -10.44 -14.40 -16.16
N LYS A 46 -10.55 -15.69 -15.81
CA LYS A 46 -10.90 -16.72 -16.78
C LYS A 46 -12.31 -16.53 -17.32
N ASP A 47 -13.28 -16.20 -16.47
CA ASP A 47 -14.65 -15.88 -16.90
C ASP A 47 -14.67 -14.70 -17.87
N ALA A 48 -13.86 -13.67 -17.60
CA ALA A 48 -13.69 -12.53 -18.50
C ALA A 48 -13.10 -12.95 -19.86
N GLN A 49 -12.04 -13.76 -19.84
CA GLN A 49 -11.41 -14.30 -21.05
C GLN A 49 -12.39 -15.12 -21.88
N ASP A 50 -13.15 -16.03 -21.24
CA ASP A 50 -14.14 -16.90 -21.90
C ASP A 50 -15.30 -16.06 -22.50
N ALA A 51 -15.60 -14.89 -21.91
CA ALA A 51 -16.56 -13.93 -22.44
C ALA A 51 -15.98 -12.99 -23.52
N GLY A 52 -14.68 -13.11 -23.84
CA GLY A 52 -13.99 -12.25 -24.82
C GLY A 52 -13.69 -10.83 -24.32
N ILE A 53 -13.74 -10.61 -23.00
CA ILE A 53 -13.47 -9.32 -22.37
C ILE A 53 -11.97 -9.19 -22.15
N ARG A 54 -11.39 -8.04 -22.52
CA ARG A 54 -9.96 -7.77 -22.34
C ARG A 54 -9.72 -7.13 -20.99
N VAL A 55 -8.89 -7.78 -20.16
CA VAL A 55 -8.51 -7.28 -18.85
C VAL A 55 -7.20 -6.50 -18.93
N ILE A 56 -7.15 -5.31 -18.34
CA ILE A 56 -5.96 -4.48 -18.21
C ILE A 56 -5.73 -4.21 -16.74
N LEU A 57 -4.57 -4.63 -16.24
CA LEU A 57 -4.13 -4.28 -14.88
C LEU A 57 -3.52 -2.89 -14.88
N PHE A 58 -3.81 -2.11 -13.86
CA PHE A 58 -3.14 -0.82 -13.64
C PHE A 58 -2.83 -0.62 -12.16
N ASP A 59 -1.82 0.21 -11.87
CA ASP A 59 -1.33 0.54 -10.53
C ASP A 59 -0.67 -0.66 -9.82
N ARG A 60 -1.36 -1.81 -9.71
CA ARG A 60 -0.95 -2.97 -8.89
C ARG A 60 -0.98 -4.28 -9.67
N THR A 61 -0.06 -5.18 -9.31
CA THR A 61 -0.02 -6.55 -9.82
C THR A 61 -0.97 -7.47 -9.05
N ILE A 62 -1.19 -8.67 -9.60
CA ILE A 62 -1.95 -9.77 -8.98
C ILE A 62 -1.20 -11.08 -9.16
N ASP A 63 -1.55 -12.09 -8.35
CA ASP A 63 -1.05 -13.46 -8.45
C ASP A 63 -1.95 -14.27 -9.39
N ALA A 64 -1.92 -13.97 -10.68
CA ALA A 64 -2.66 -14.70 -11.70
C ALA A 64 -1.77 -14.94 -12.92
N ASP A 65 -2.13 -15.96 -13.72
CA ASP A 65 -1.40 -16.27 -14.95
C ASP A 65 -1.48 -15.09 -15.92
N GLU A 66 -0.33 -14.69 -16.48
CA GLU A 66 -0.23 -13.56 -17.40
C GLU A 66 -1.07 -13.72 -18.68
N SER A 67 -1.44 -14.95 -19.04
CA SER A 67 -2.33 -15.20 -20.17
C SER A 67 -3.78 -14.77 -19.95
N LEU A 68 -4.16 -14.43 -18.71
CA LEU A 68 -5.52 -14.02 -18.33
C LEU A 68 -5.77 -12.52 -18.45
N TYR A 69 -4.75 -11.72 -18.76
CA TYR A 69 -4.90 -10.28 -18.98
C TYR A 69 -4.10 -9.80 -20.19
N GLU A 70 -4.57 -8.77 -20.86
CA GLU A 70 -4.00 -8.22 -22.10
C GLU A 70 -2.75 -7.39 -21.83
N ALA A 71 -2.75 -6.62 -20.76
CA ALA A 71 -1.67 -5.71 -20.39
C ALA A 71 -1.62 -5.42 -18.90
N SER A 72 -0.42 -5.05 -18.44
CA SER A 72 -0.15 -4.65 -17.07
C SER A 72 0.64 -3.33 -17.08
N ILE A 73 0.05 -2.27 -16.51
CA ILE A 73 0.66 -0.93 -16.40
C ILE A 73 0.72 -0.62 -14.90
N VAL A 74 1.79 -1.05 -14.26
CA VAL A 74 1.91 -1.10 -12.80
C VAL A 74 3.22 -0.45 -12.32
N SER A 75 3.26 -0.04 -11.05
CA SER A 75 4.48 0.39 -10.37
C SER A 75 5.28 -0.81 -9.87
N ASP A 76 6.59 -0.64 -9.80
CA ASP A 76 7.49 -1.57 -9.09
C ASP A 76 7.49 -1.21 -7.60
N MET A 77 6.55 -1.83 -6.86
CA MET A 77 6.31 -1.55 -5.45
C MET A 77 7.50 -1.91 -4.55
N ALA A 78 8.28 -2.92 -4.92
CA ALA A 78 9.50 -3.29 -4.20
C ALA A 78 10.58 -2.21 -4.37
N LYS A 79 10.71 -1.67 -5.59
CA LYS A 79 11.63 -0.56 -5.86
C LYS A 79 11.21 0.73 -5.17
N GLU A 80 9.91 0.99 -5.03
CA GLU A 80 9.41 2.14 -4.26
C GLU A 80 9.82 2.01 -2.79
N GLY A 81 9.61 0.84 -2.17
CA GLY A 81 10.05 0.55 -0.81
C GLY A 81 11.56 0.68 -0.65
N GLN A 82 12.34 0.11 -1.58
CA GLN A 82 13.79 0.22 -1.55
C GLN A 82 14.27 1.66 -1.67
N THR A 83 13.63 2.48 -2.51
CA THR A 83 13.95 3.90 -2.67
C THR A 83 13.73 4.67 -1.37
N ALA A 84 12.64 4.39 -0.66
CA ALA A 84 12.36 5.02 0.63
C ALA A 84 13.37 4.59 1.71
N VAL A 85 13.73 3.31 1.76
CA VAL A 85 14.76 2.77 2.68
C VAL A 85 16.13 3.40 2.38
N ASP A 86 16.52 3.48 1.12
CA ASP A 86 17.80 4.09 0.72
C ASP A 86 17.84 5.58 1.06
N TRP A 87 16.74 6.29 0.86
CA TRP A 87 16.62 7.67 1.28
C TRP A 87 16.76 7.80 2.80
N LEU A 88 16.08 6.96 3.57
CA LEU A 88 16.17 6.98 5.03
C LEU A 88 17.60 6.71 5.51
N LYS A 89 18.29 5.73 4.94
CA LYS A 89 19.72 5.48 5.22
C LYS A 89 20.59 6.71 4.93
N SER A 90 20.29 7.45 3.87
CA SER A 90 21.04 8.67 3.49
C SER A 90 20.92 9.80 4.52
N GLN A 91 19.93 9.75 5.42
CA GLN A 91 19.79 10.70 6.51
C GLN A 91 20.87 10.53 7.61
N ASN A 92 21.58 9.39 7.63
CA ASN A 92 22.67 9.09 8.58
C ASN A 92 22.28 9.33 10.05
N LEU A 93 21.10 8.84 10.44
CA LEU A 93 20.64 8.96 11.82
C LEU A 93 21.49 8.06 12.73
N SER A 94 21.65 8.44 13.99
CA SER A 94 22.38 7.65 14.98
C SER A 94 21.68 6.34 15.34
N GLU A 95 20.37 6.29 15.20
CA GLU A 95 19.51 5.15 15.41
C GLU A 95 18.26 5.24 14.52
N TYR A 96 17.63 4.11 14.26
CA TYR A 96 16.42 3.99 13.46
C TYR A 96 15.38 3.20 14.25
N ASN A 97 14.64 3.90 15.13
CA ASN A 97 13.51 3.35 15.87
C ASN A 97 12.22 3.73 15.14
N ILE A 98 11.61 2.77 14.45
CA ILE A 98 10.65 3.01 13.39
C ILE A 98 9.24 2.59 13.81
N ILE A 99 8.28 3.51 13.70
CA ILE A 99 6.85 3.18 13.59
C ILE A 99 6.57 2.88 12.13
N HIS A 100 6.16 1.67 11.81
CA HIS A 100 5.77 1.27 10.46
C HIS A 100 4.25 1.22 10.31
N LEU A 101 3.72 2.08 9.45
CA LEU A 101 2.31 2.17 9.09
C LEU A 101 2.08 1.48 7.75
N GLN A 102 1.52 0.27 7.80
CA GLN A 102 1.27 -0.55 6.62
C GLN A 102 -0.06 -0.20 5.96
N GLY A 103 -0.12 -0.39 4.65
CA GLY A 103 -1.35 -0.31 3.87
C GLY A 103 -2.32 -1.47 4.10
N VAL A 104 -3.25 -1.67 3.17
CA VAL A 104 -4.14 -2.84 3.18
C VAL A 104 -3.31 -4.10 2.99
N MET A 105 -3.42 -5.02 3.95
CA MET A 105 -2.67 -6.27 3.93
C MET A 105 -3.03 -7.12 2.72
N GLY A 106 -2.02 -7.72 2.10
CA GLY A 106 -2.17 -8.55 0.89
C GLY A 106 -2.12 -7.77 -0.43
N SER A 107 -2.19 -6.44 -0.43
CA SER A 107 -2.01 -5.67 -1.65
C SER A 107 -0.55 -5.68 -2.13
N ALA A 108 -0.32 -5.66 -3.44
CA ALA A 108 1.02 -5.61 -4.02
C ALA A 108 1.86 -4.43 -3.48
N ALA A 109 1.22 -3.28 -3.26
CA ALA A 109 1.87 -2.09 -2.71
C ALA A 109 2.35 -2.32 -1.27
N GLN A 110 1.49 -2.88 -0.40
CA GLN A 110 1.89 -3.21 0.97
C GLN A 110 3.01 -4.25 0.97
N GLN A 111 2.89 -5.33 0.20
CA GLN A 111 3.91 -6.39 0.16
C GLN A 111 5.29 -5.85 -0.26
N GLY A 112 5.34 -5.05 -1.32
CA GLY A 112 6.59 -4.51 -1.84
C GLY A 112 7.23 -3.49 -0.91
N ARG A 113 6.46 -2.55 -0.37
CA ARG A 113 6.95 -1.50 0.53
C ARG A 113 7.33 -2.05 1.91
N THR A 114 6.52 -2.97 2.46
CA THR A 114 6.85 -3.70 3.69
C THR A 114 8.13 -4.52 3.52
N GLY A 115 8.24 -5.31 2.44
CA GLY A 115 9.40 -6.21 2.23
C GLY A 115 10.73 -5.47 2.26
N ALA A 116 10.82 -4.30 1.65
CA ALA A 116 12.04 -3.50 1.66
C ALA A 116 12.42 -3.02 3.09
N LEU A 117 11.44 -2.65 3.90
CA LEU A 117 11.70 -2.23 5.28
C LEU A 117 12.04 -3.43 6.19
N ASP A 118 11.38 -4.56 6.01
CA ASP A 118 11.67 -5.79 6.76
C ASP A 118 13.09 -6.29 6.46
N ASP A 119 13.53 -6.23 5.20
CA ASP A 119 14.91 -6.55 4.81
C ASP A 119 15.92 -5.60 5.48
N ALA A 120 15.63 -4.32 5.56
CA ALA A 120 16.47 -3.34 6.24
C ALA A 120 16.47 -3.57 7.77
N ALA A 121 15.37 -3.96 8.36
CA ALA A 121 15.30 -4.33 9.77
C ALA A 121 16.15 -5.57 10.07
N ALA A 122 16.15 -6.54 9.17
CA ALA A 122 16.94 -7.76 9.33
C ALA A 122 18.45 -7.55 9.14
N ASN A 123 18.87 -6.62 8.27
CA ASN A 123 20.24 -6.55 7.77
C ASN A 123 20.96 -5.22 8.10
N ASP A 124 20.24 -4.12 8.33
CA ASP A 124 20.80 -2.76 8.39
C ASP A 124 20.62 -2.09 9.77
N GLY A 125 20.14 -2.84 10.77
CA GLY A 125 20.01 -2.34 12.13
C GLY A 125 18.79 -1.42 12.35
N PHE A 126 17.78 -1.48 11.49
CA PHE A 126 16.51 -0.81 11.72
C PHE A 126 15.70 -1.55 12.79
N ASN A 127 15.21 -0.81 13.77
CA ASN A 127 14.39 -1.35 14.85
C ASN A 127 12.93 -0.98 14.64
N LEU A 128 12.08 -1.97 14.33
CA LEU A 128 10.65 -1.76 14.19
C LEU A 128 9.99 -1.74 15.58
N VAL A 129 9.75 -0.52 16.10
CA VAL A 129 9.06 -0.29 17.37
C VAL A 129 7.63 -0.85 17.31
N THR A 130 6.94 -0.57 16.22
CA THR A 130 5.66 -1.19 15.88
C THR A 130 5.50 -1.31 14.38
N GLN A 131 4.75 -2.33 13.95
CA GLN A 131 4.38 -2.57 12.56
C GLN A 131 2.88 -2.91 12.54
N GLN A 132 2.06 -1.98 12.07
CA GLN A 132 0.61 -2.12 12.09
C GLN A 132 -0.03 -1.60 10.81
N THR A 133 -1.08 -2.29 10.35
CA THR A 133 -1.86 -1.79 9.21
C THR A 133 -2.76 -0.63 9.61
N ALA A 134 -2.66 0.47 8.87
CA ALA A 134 -3.58 1.60 8.91
C ALA A 134 -4.51 1.62 7.66
N GLU A 135 -4.42 0.59 6.80
CA GLU A 135 -5.36 0.36 5.68
C GLU A 135 -5.50 1.57 4.74
N TRP A 136 -4.40 2.26 4.43
CA TRP A 136 -4.34 3.51 3.65
C TRP A 136 -5.11 4.68 4.28
N ASN A 137 -5.49 4.62 5.56
CA ASN A 137 -6.37 5.56 6.23
C ASN A 137 -5.63 6.47 7.20
N ALA A 138 -5.80 7.79 7.05
CA ALA A 138 -5.15 8.79 7.87
C ALA A 138 -5.56 8.73 9.35
N GLU A 139 -6.84 8.50 9.65
CA GLU A 139 -7.34 8.46 11.04
C GLU A 139 -6.78 7.24 11.78
N LYS A 140 -6.73 6.07 11.13
CA LYS A 140 -6.12 4.86 11.71
C LYS A 140 -4.63 5.08 11.97
N ALA A 141 -3.91 5.68 11.01
CA ALA A 141 -2.50 6.02 11.17
C ALA A 141 -2.28 6.97 12.35
N GLN A 142 -3.11 8.02 12.47
CA GLN A 142 -3.06 8.95 13.61
C GLN A 142 -3.28 8.23 14.94
N GLN A 143 -4.25 7.30 15.02
CA GLN A 143 -4.53 6.53 16.24
C GLN A 143 -3.36 5.63 16.63
N ILE A 144 -2.73 4.95 15.66
CA ILE A 144 -1.56 4.10 15.90
C ILE A 144 -0.41 4.93 16.47
N VAL A 145 -0.05 6.04 15.81
CA VAL A 145 1.04 6.92 16.26
C VAL A 145 0.74 7.52 17.63
N GLN A 146 -0.49 7.97 17.87
CA GLN A 146 -0.90 8.50 19.18
C GLN A 146 -0.75 7.42 20.28
N SER A 147 -1.12 6.17 19.99
CA SER A 147 -0.97 5.07 20.94
C SER A 147 0.49 4.81 21.32
N VAL A 148 1.42 4.89 20.37
CA VAL A 148 2.87 4.77 20.64
C VAL A 148 3.36 5.95 21.47
N ILE A 149 2.95 7.18 21.15
CA ILE A 149 3.28 8.36 21.96
C ILE A 149 2.80 8.20 23.40
N ASP A 150 1.55 7.77 23.60
CA ASP A 150 0.93 7.63 24.91
C ASP A 150 1.58 6.50 25.74
N SER A 151 2.14 5.48 25.08
CA SER A 151 2.89 4.41 25.77
C SER A 151 4.26 4.87 26.29
N GLY A 152 4.78 5.99 25.79
CA GLY A 152 6.10 6.50 26.10
C GLY A 152 7.25 5.74 25.43
N GLU A 153 6.93 4.89 24.45
CA GLU A 153 7.93 4.16 23.67
C GLU A 153 8.72 5.13 22.76
N LYS A 154 10.03 4.93 22.68
CA LYS A 154 10.90 5.84 21.93
C LYS A 154 10.93 5.46 20.45
N PHE A 155 10.74 6.45 19.61
CA PHE A 155 10.90 6.35 18.17
C PHE A 155 11.47 7.65 17.60
N ASN A 156 12.08 7.60 16.43
CA ASN A 156 12.62 8.76 15.72
C ASN A 156 12.34 8.72 14.21
N VAL A 157 11.64 7.66 13.76
CA VAL A 157 11.21 7.53 12.36
C VAL A 157 9.77 7.04 12.31
N ILE A 158 9.00 7.57 11.38
CA ILE A 158 7.71 6.99 10.97
C ILE A 158 7.81 6.66 9.48
N TYR A 159 7.76 5.37 9.17
CA TYR A 159 7.66 4.89 7.80
C TYR A 159 6.19 4.63 7.48
N ALA A 160 5.60 5.48 6.65
CA ALA A 160 4.22 5.35 6.18
C ALA A 160 4.21 4.93 4.71
N GLU A 161 3.51 3.86 4.38
CA GLU A 161 3.49 3.31 3.02
C GLU A 161 2.68 4.16 2.01
N ASN A 162 1.99 5.22 2.47
CA ASN A 162 1.42 6.26 1.60
C ASN A 162 1.29 7.62 2.30
N ASP A 163 1.03 8.67 1.51
CA ASP A 163 0.93 10.05 1.96
C ASP A 163 -0.24 10.31 2.92
N ASP A 164 -1.37 9.62 2.76
CA ASP A 164 -2.52 9.83 3.65
C ASP A 164 -2.24 9.31 5.06
N MET A 165 -1.58 8.16 5.18
CA MET A 165 -1.12 7.67 6.48
C MET A 165 -0.02 8.56 7.06
N ALA A 166 0.90 9.10 6.23
CA ALA A 166 1.90 10.07 6.67
C ALA A 166 1.25 11.35 7.22
N LYS A 167 0.23 11.89 6.57
CA LYS A 167 -0.57 13.02 7.10
C LYS A 167 -1.20 12.71 8.46
N GLY A 168 -1.75 11.50 8.61
CA GLY A 168 -2.29 11.03 9.89
C GLY A 168 -1.22 10.98 10.99
N ALA A 169 -0.04 10.48 10.66
CA ALA A 169 1.10 10.45 11.56
C ALA A 169 1.54 11.87 11.99
N VAL A 170 1.68 12.77 11.03
CA VAL A 170 2.01 14.18 11.28
C VAL A 170 0.99 14.84 12.20
N ALA A 171 -0.30 14.60 11.99
CA ALA A 171 -1.35 15.15 12.85
C ALA A 171 -1.24 14.67 14.33
N ALA A 172 -0.78 13.42 14.56
CA ALA A 172 -0.51 12.93 15.92
C ALA A 172 0.72 13.62 16.54
N LEU A 173 1.81 13.79 15.76
CA LEU A 173 3.01 14.48 16.20
C LEU A 173 2.74 15.96 16.56
N ASP A 174 1.99 16.67 15.71
CA ASP A 174 1.59 18.05 15.95
C ASP A 174 0.78 18.19 17.24
N LYS A 175 -0.19 17.32 17.45
CA LYS A 175 -1.00 17.30 18.68
C LYS A 175 -0.17 17.07 19.93
N ALA A 176 0.90 16.29 19.83
CA ALA A 176 1.84 16.01 20.92
C ALA A 176 2.96 17.06 21.05
N ASN A 177 3.01 18.07 20.17
CA ASN A 177 4.08 19.05 20.05
C ASN A 177 5.47 18.41 19.83
N ILE A 178 5.53 17.32 19.06
CA ILE A 178 6.77 16.64 18.66
C ILE A 178 7.22 17.24 17.32
N SER A 179 8.45 17.72 17.25
CA SER A 179 9.01 18.29 16.01
C SER A 179 9.28 17.17 14.99
N HIS A 180 8.93 17.42 13.73
CA HIS A 180 9.06 16.40 12.68
C HIS A 180 9.59 16.96 11.36
N GLY A 181 10.16 16.09 10.55
CA GLY A 181 10.81 16.40 9.27
C GLY A 181 12.31 16.12 9.30
N VAL A 182 12.98 16.40 8.20
CA VAL A 182 14.44 16.21 8.09
C VAL A 182 15.18 17.10 9.09
N GLY A 183 16.05 16.49 9.90
CA GLY A 183 16.81 17.18 10.94
C GLY A 183 16.01 17.60 12.18
N LYS A 184 14.82 17.02 12.36
CA LYS A 184 13.97 17.20 13.54
C LYS A 184 13.97 15.94 14.40
N ASP A 185 13.16 15.95 15.47
CA ASP A 185 13.09 14.82 16.43
C ASP A 185 12.58 13.54 15.76
N VAL A 186 11.64 13.65 14.82
CA VAL A 186 11.06 12.53 14.08
C VAL A 186 11.10 12.77 12.58
N VAL A 187 11.65 11.85 11.83
CA VAL A 187 11.57 11.80 10.35
C VAL A 187 10.28 11.07 9.94
N VAL A 188 9.51 11.68 9.06
CA VAL A 188 8.27 11.07 8.50
C VAL A 188 8.41 10.94 7.00
#